data_fe6c8679689694ebcec5952e33570a8c
#
_entry.id   fe6c8679689694ebcec5952e33570a8c
#
_cell.length_a   1.000
_cell.length_b   1.000
_cell.length_c   1.000
_cell.angle_alpha   90.00
_cell.angle_beta   90.00
_cell.angle_gamma   90.00
#
_symmetry.space_group_name_H-M   'P 1'
#
loop_
_entity.id
_entity.type
_entity.pdbx_description
1 polymer ?
#
loop_
_entity_poly.entity_id
_entity_poly.type
_entity_poly.pdbx_seq_one_letter_code
_entity_poly.pdbx_strand_id
1 'polypeptide(L)'
;MHSWHDLHQNSCSCACVRSPLCAQGVLALQTLSCIRGDSSLPPISPERLHDAVNILLSYQNRDGGWATYENTRGFRWYETLNPSETFGDIMIDYSYVECSCSSMTALKAFAKTYPDHRAAEIKRSLSNGRRFIRSIQRPDGSWYGSWGVCFTYATWFGVEGLMSAGEPVESPTITKAVDFMLSRQNANGGWGESYLASVDKGWTETGVQSLQEEVSALGNGGSGVVHTGWAMLTLIASEQWEDREDVRLALWKGSLFLRKMQLPRGDWEQEGITGVFNRSTGITYTSYRNVYPIWALGKYARTVEKMFGSEEFSA
;
A
#
# COMPACT_ATOMS: atom_id res chain seq x y z
N MET A 1 30.16 0.75 25.67
CA MET A 1 29.51 1.58 24.62
C MET A 1 30.03 1.06 23.30
N HIS A 2 29.38 0.09 22.70
CA HIS A 2 29.71 -0.38 21.36
C HIS A 2 29.12 0.62 20.36
N SER A 3 29.97 1.10 19.47
CA SER A 3 29.64 2.11 18.46
C SER A 3 28.59 1.54 17.50
N TRP A 4 27.61 2.35 17.11
CA TRP A 4 26.63 2.05 16.07
C TRP A 4 27.25 1.62 14.72
N HIS A 5 28.56 1.88 14.54
CA HIS A 5 29.31 1.47 13.36
C HIS A 5 29.52 -0.04 13.25
N ASP A 6 29.67 -0.75 14.36
CA ASP A 6 29.94 -2.20 14.36
C ASP A 6 28.69 -3.04 14.08
N LEU A 7 27.50 -2.48 14.33
CA LEU A 7 26.23 -3.14 14.01
C LEU A 7 25.89 -3.14 12.51
N HIS A 8 26.46 -2.22 11.74
CA HIS A 8 26.20 -2.13 10.30
C HIS A 8 27.05 -3.06 9.42
N GLN A 9 28.19 -3.54 9.90
CA GLN A 9 29.08 -4.38 9.07
C GLN A 9 28.83 -5.88 9.19
N ASN A 10 28.22 -6.37 10.29
CA ASN A 10 28.15 -7.81 10.56
C ASN A 10 26.75 -8.43 10.62
N SER A 11 25.67 -7.69 10.43
CA SER A 11 24.33 -8.26 10.58
C SER A 11 23.43 -8.23 9.33
N CYS A 12 23.95 -7.86 8.18
CA CYS A 12 23.17 -7.80 6.94
C CYS A 12 23.22 -9.08 6.10
N SER A 13 23.58 -10.21 6.70
CA SER A 13 23.24 -11.56 6.17
C SER A 13 21.80 -11.97 6.51
N CYS A 14 21.05 -11.05 7.07
CA CYS A 14 19.70 -11.31 7.55
C CYS A 14 18.72 -11.53 6.39
N ALA A 15 17.83 -12.49 6.56
CA ALA A 15 16.72 -12.80 5.64
C ALA A 15 15.93 -11.57 5.14
N CYS A 16 16.00 -10.45 5.84
CA CYS A 16 15.41 -9.17 5.45
C CYS A 16 15.88 -8.63 4.09
N VAL A 17 17.14 -8.82 3.68
CA VAL A 17 17.63 -8.35 2.36
C VAL A 17 17.06 -9.19 1.22
N ARG A 18 16.49 -10.35 1.52
CA ARG A 18 15.95 -11.30 0.55
C ARG A 18 14.44 -11.23 0.37
N SER A 19 13.75 -10.25 0.95
CA SER A 19 12.30 -10.12 0.85
C SER A 19 11.90 -8.90 0.02
N PRO A 20 10.86 -8.97 -0.83
CA PRO A 20 10.26 -7.81 -1.49
C PRO A 20 9.85 -6.68 -0.52
N LEU A 21 9.51 -6.99 0.74
CA LEU A 21 9.26 -6.00 1.79
C LEU A 21 10.47 -5.12 2.08
N CYS A 22 11.70 -5.60 1.87
CA CYS A 22 12.91 -4.80 2.03
C CYS A 22 13.14 -3.80 0.92
N ALA A 23 12.59 -4.02 -0.27
CA ALA A 23 12.63 -3.02 -1.33
C ALA A 23 11.93 -1.72 -0.93
N GLN A 24 10.84 -1.80 -0.17
CA GLN A 24 10.17 -0.62 0.41
C GLN A 24 11.06 0.10 1.41
N GLY A 25 11.77 -0.63 2.26
CA GLY A 25 12.71 -0.06 3.23
C GLY A 25 13.85 0.70 2.55
N VAL A 26 14.43 0.14 1.50
CA VAL A 26 15.50 0.78 0.73
C VAL A 26 15.00 2.04 0.02
N LEU A 27 13.82 1.99 -0.58
CA LEU A 27 13.20 3.16 -1.21
C LEU A 27 12.83 4.23 -0.20
N ALA A 28 12.28 3.85 0.95
CA ALA A 28 11.95 4.79 2.03
C ALA A 28 13.20 5.50 2.55
N LEU A 29 14.29 4.78 2.76
CA LEU A 29 15.57 5.37 3.20
C LEU A 29 16.17 6.32 2.14
N GLN A 30 16.10 5.97 0.86
CA GLN A 30 16.52 6.86 -0.22
C GLN A 30 15.65 8.12 -0.30
N THR A 31 14.34 7.96 -0.20
CA THR A 31 13.41 9.09 -0.22
C THR A 31 13.66 10.01 0.97
N LEU A 32 13.91 9.46 2.17
CA LEU A 32 14.25 10.24 3.36
C LEU A 32 15.57 10.99 3.21
N SER A 33 16.60 10.37 2.62
CA SER A 33 17.89 11.04 2.36
C SER A 33 17.75 12.16 1.34
N CYS A 34 16.91 12.00 0.32
CA CYS A 34 16.62 13.04 -0.68
C CYS A 34 15.79 14.21 -0.12
N ILE A 35 14.84 13.94 0.79
CA ILE A 35 13.96 14.98 1.34
C ILE A 35 14.69 15.87 2.35
N ARG A 36 15.63 15.34 3.11
CA ARG A 36 16.28 16.09 4.19
C ARG A 36 17.35 17.07 3.73
N GLY A 37 17.87 16.93 2.50
CA GLY A 37 19.06 17.71 2.09
C GLY A 37 20.22 17.54 3.08
N ASP A 38 20.10 16.59 4.00
CA ASP A 38 20.99 16.38 5.13
C ASP A 38 22.05 15.36 4.70
N SER A 39 23.23 15.89 4.49
CA SER A 39 24.44 15.11 4.17
C SER A 39 24.96 14.28 5.36
N SER A 40 24.28 14.28 6.49
CA SER A 40 24.72 13.56 7.71
C SER A 40 24.53 12.04 7.63
N LEU A 41 23.62 11.55 6.76
CA LEU A 41 23.45 10.13 6.50
C LEU A 41 24.20 9.75 5.22
N PRO A 42 25.16 8.81 5.27
CA PRO A 42 25.83 8.37 4.07
C PRO A 42 24.81 7.75 3.09
N PRO A 43 24.84 8.12 1.80
CA PRO A 43 23.96 7.54 0.81
C PRO A 43 24.23 6.03 0.71
N ILE A 44 23.19 5.25 0.44
CA ILE A 44 23.36 3.83 0.11
C ILE A 44 24.18 3.74 -1.19
N SER A 45 25.23 2.94 -1.19
CA SER A 45 26.07 2.82 -2.36
C SER A 45 25.31 2.25 -3.58
N PRO A 46 25.65 2.68 -4.80
CA PRO A 46 25.03 2.16 -6.02
C PRO A 46 25.08 0.63 -6.13
N GLU A 47 26.19 0.01 -5.70
CA GLU A 47 26.38 -1.44 -5.75
C GLU A 47 25.33 -2.17 -4.90
N ARG A 48 25.02 -1.64 -3.70
CA ARG A 48 24.00 -2.21 -2.81
C ARG A 48 22.61 -2.10 -3.43
N LEU A 49 22.34 -1.02 -4.13
CA LEU A 49 21.06 -0.83 -4.83
C LEU A 49 20.95 -1.77 -6.03
N HIS A 50 22.03 -1.96 -6.77
CA HIS A 50 22.11 -2.95 -7.85
C HIS A 50 21.86 -4.36 -7.33
N ASP A 51 22.47 -4.74 -6.20
CA ASP A 51 22.27 -6.05 -5.57
C ASP A 51 20.79 -6.24 -5.13
N ALA A 52 20.18 -5.22 -4.53
CA ALA A 52 18.78 -5.28 -4.15
C ALA A 52 17.87 -5.50 -5.36
N VAL A 53 18.13 -4.81 -6.48
CA VAL A 53 17.37 -5.01 -7.72
C VAL A 53 17.63 -6.38 -8.34
N ASN A 54 18.87 -6.88 -8.31
CA ASN A 54 19.19 -8.23 -8.77
C ASN A 54 18.38 -9.30 -8.01
N ILE A 55 18.27 -9.12 -6.69
CA ILE A 55 17.46 -9.99 -5.83
C ILE A 55 15.98 -9.86 -6.18
N LEU A 56 15.43 -8.64 -6.28
CA LEU A 56 14.02 -8.43 -6.64
C LEU A 56 13.65 -9.11 -7.95
N LEU A 57 14.50 -8.98 -8.97
CA LEU A 57 14.27 -9.62 -10.27
C LEU A 57 14.30 -11.15 -10.17
N SER A 58 15.16 -11.71 -9.30
CA SER A 58 15.25 -13.17 -9.09
C SER A 58 14.06 -13.76 -8.33
N TYR A 59 13.38 -12.94 -7.52
CA TYR A 59 12.21 -13.35 -6.72
C TYR A 59 10.86 -13.18 -7.43
N GLN A 60 10.84 -12.69 -8.67
CA GLN A 60 9.60 -12.68 -9.43
C GLN A 60 9.14 -14.10 -9.75
N ASN A 61 7.92 -14.44 -9.33
CA ASN A 61 7.30 -15.73 -9.60
C ASN A 61 6.90 -15.88 -11.07
N ARG A 62 6.61 -17.11 -11.48
CA ARG A 62 6.18 -17.43 -12.86
C ARG A 62 4.86 -16.77 -13.25
N ASP A 63 3.98 -16.50 -12.28
CA ASP A 63 2.72 -15.77 -12.49
C ASP A 63 2.94 -14.27 -12.72
N GLY A 64 4.14 -13.76 -12.45
CA GLY A 64 4.53 -12.36 -12.60
C GLY A 64 4.47 -11.56 -11.30
N GLY A 65 3.97 -12.15 -10.21
CA GLY A 65 3.92 -11.53 -8.89
C GLY A 65 5.15 -11.80 -8.03
N TRP A 66 5.12 -11.27 -6.80
CA TRP A 66 6.12 -11.52 -5.76
C TRP A 66 5.45 -12.02 -4.50
N ALA A 67 6.07 -13.01 -3.89
CA ALA A 67 5.73 -13.52 -2.57
C ALA A 67 6.51 -12.78 -1.48
N THR A 68 6.31 -13.15 -0.21
CA THR A 68 6.87 -12.41 0.93
C THR A 68 8.35 -12.69 1.13
N TYR A 69 8.73 -13.97 1.17
CA TYR A 69 10.05 -14.39 1.61
C TYR A 69 10.84 -15.15 0.55
N GLU A 70 10.15 -15.89 -0.32
CA GLU A 70 10.76 -16.77 -1.31
C GLU A 70 9.87 -16.90 -2.56
N ASN A 71 10.42 -17.50 -3.63
CA ASN A 71 9.59 -17.90 -4.76
C ASN A 71 8.58 -18.96 -4.32
N THR A 72 7.37 -18.88 -4.86
CA THR A 72 6.30 -19.85 -4.57
C THR A 72 6.73 -21.26 -4.92
N ARG A 73 6.76 -22.14 -3.92
CA ARG A 73 7.12 -23.56 -4.02
C ARG A 73 5.95 -24.43 -3.62
N GLY A 74 5.19 -24.90 -4.58
CA GLY A 74 4.05 -25.77 -4.32
C GLY A 74 2.79 -25.31 -5.02
N PHE A 75 1.68 -25.89 -4.64
CA PHE A 75 0.38 -25.70 -5.29
C PHE A 75 -0.64 -25.14 -4.31
N ARG A 76 -1.54 -24.29 -4.80
CA ARG A 76 -2.60 -23.68 -3.96
C ARG A 76 -3.46 -24.71 -3.23
N TRP A 77 -3.65 -25.90 -3.79
CA TRP A 77 -4.44 -26.94 -3.16
C TRP A 77 -3.82 -27.47 -1.85
N TYR A 78 -2.53 -27.23 -1.59
CA TYR A 78 -1.92 -27.58 -0.29
C TYR A 78 -2.63 -26.90 0.88
N GLU A 79 -3.29 -25.75 0.64
CA GLU A 79 -4.04 -25.07 1.67
C GLU A 79 -5.23 -25.90 2.20
N THR A 80 -5.74 -26.87 1.43
CA THR A 80 -6.76 -27.82 1.92
C THR A 80 -6.23 -28.76 2.99
N LEU A 81 -4.91 -28.88 3.09
CA LEU A 81 -4.21 -29.69 4.10
C LEU A 81 -3.74 -28.84 5.29
N ASN A 82 -4.11 -27.59 5.34
CA ASN A 82 -3.72 -26.68 6.41
C ASN A 82 -4.28 -27.17 7.75
N PRO A 83 -3.41 -27.56 8.72
CA PRO A 83 -3.86 -28.08 10.00
C PRO A 83 -4.22 -26.96 10.99
N SER A 84 -3.99 -25.70 10.64
CA SER A 84 -4.23 -24.59 11.53
C SER A 84 -5.70 -24.15 11.48
N GLU A 85 -6.33 -24.06 12.63
CA GLU A 85 -7.66 -23.46 12.79
C GLU A 85 -7.59 -21.94 12.82
N THR A 86 -6.45 -21.38 13.24
CA THR A 86 -6.28 -19.92 13.45
C THR A 86 -5.78 -19.21 12.21
N PHE A 87 -4.88 -19.84 11.44
CA PHE A 87 -4.19 -19.18 10.32
C PHE A 87 -4.60 -19.76 8.98
N GLY A 88 -4.96 -18.90 8.04
CA GLY A 88 -5.16 -19.28 6.64
C GLY A 88 -4.01 -18.82 5.75
N ASP A 89 -3.96 -19.39 4.54
CA ASP A 89 -2.99 -19.02 3.51
C ASP A 89 -1.52 -19.13 3.97
N ILE A 90 -1.17 -20.23 4.69
CA ILE A 90 0.15 -20.44 5.31
C ILE A 90 0.94 -21.62 4.73
N MET A 91 0.33 -22.47 3.92
CA MET A 91 0.96 -23.68 3.44
C MET A 91 2.05 -23.43 2.40
N ILE A 92 1.97 -22.32 1.68
CA ILE A 92 2.98 -21.85 0.75
C ILE A 92 3.07 -20.32 0.81
N ASP A 93 4.16 -19.75 0.32
CA ASP A 93 4.30 -18.30 0.13
C ASP A 93 3.75 -17.93 -1.25
N TYR A 94 2.58 -17.30 -1.26
CA TYR A 94 1.86 -16.90 -2.47
C TYR A 94 2.40 -15.59 -3.05
N SER A 95 2.08 -15.31 -4.33
CA SER A 95 2.23 -13.96 -4.85
C SER A 95 1.11 -13.07 -4.32
N TYR A 96 1.47 -11.92 -3.74
CA TYR A 96 0.56 -10.99 -3.09
C TYR A 96 0.50 -9.66 -3.82
N VAL A 97 -0.64 -8.97 -3.76
CA VAL A 97 -0.79 -7.64 -4.34
C VAL A 97 0.21 -6.66 -3.73
N GLU A 98 0.36 -6.67 -2.40
CA GLU A 98 1.24 -5.77 -1.64
C GLU A 98 2.70 -5.92 -2.05
N CYS A 99 3.21 -7.15 -1.98
CA CYS A 99 4.61 -7.44 -2.32
C CYS A 99 4.91 -7.15 -3.79
N SER A 100 3.96 -7.48 -4.67
CA SER A 100 4.11 -7.27 -6.11
C SER A 100 4.13 -5.78 -6.45
N CYS A 101 3.18 -5.01 -5.93
CA CYS A 101 3.12 -3.57 -6.18
C CYS A 101 4.31 -2.82 -5.60
N SER A 102 4.75 -3.18 -4.39
CA SER A 102 5.94 -2.61 -3.77
C SER A 102 7.20 -2.88 -4.58
N SER A 103 7.36 -4.11 -5.09
CA SER A 103 8.47 -4.48 -5.95
C SER A 103 8.45 -3.72 -7.27
N MET A 104 7.28 -3.57 -7.89
CA MET A 104 7.10 -2.81 -9.13
C MET A 104 7.44 -1.32 -8.93
N THR A 105 6.95 -0.71 -7.88
CA THR A 105 7.24 0.69 -7.55
C THR A 105 8.74 0.90 -7.29
N ALA A 106 9.38 -0.04 -6.58
CA ALA A 106 10.82 -0.03 -6.33
C ALA A 106 11.63 -0.14 -7.62
N LEU A 107 11.31 -1.11 -8.48
CA LEU A 107 11.98 -1.29 -9.77
C LEU A 107 11.82 -0.07 -10.68
N LYS A 108 10.64 0.55 -10.69
CA LYS A 108 10.38 1.77 -11.47
C LYS A 108 11.19 2.95 -10.96
N ALA A 109 11.23 3.17 -9.64
CA ALA A 109 12.02 4.24 -9.03
C ALA A 109 13.51 4.05 -9.28
N PHE A 110 14.01 2.82 -9.14
CA PHE A 110 15.39 2.49 -9.44
C PHE A 110 15.75 2.74 -10.91
N ALA A 111 14.92 2.29 -11.86
CA ALA A 111 15.15 2.48 -13.28
C ALA A 111 15.18 3.97 -13.70
N LYS A 112 14.54 4.87 -12.93
CA LYS A 112 14.63 6.32 -13.15
C LYS A 112 16.02 6.86 -12.82
N THR A 113 16.66 6.30 -11.80
CA THR A 113 17.98 6.74 -11.32
C THR A 113 19.12 6.03 -12.05
N TYR A 114 18.92 4.74 -12.36
CA TYR A 114 19.93 3.87 -13.01
C TYR A 114 19.33 3.22 -14.28
N PRO A 115 19.13 4.01 -15.36
CA PRO A 115 18.37 3.57 -16.53
C PRO A 115 19.03 2.43 -17.30
N ASP A 116 20.35 2.27 -17.20
CA ASP A 116 21.12 1.27 -17.97
C ASP A 116 21.22 -0.09 -17.26
N HIS A 117 20.99 -0.12 -15.93
CA HIS A 117 21.16 -1.36 -15.16
C HIS A 117 19.99 -2.32 -15.42
N ARG A 118 20.26 -3.42 -16.12
CA ARG A 118 19.30 -4.48 -16.45
C ARG A 118 17.97 -3.97 -17.01
N ALA A 119 18.00 -2.88 -17.78
CA ALA A 119 16.82 -2.15 -18.27
C ALA A 119 15.77 -3.04 -18.95
N ALA A 120 16.21 -3.96 -19.81
CA ALA A 120 15.33 -4.88 -20.51
C ALA A 120 14.61 -5.87 -19.56
N GLU A 121 15.33 -6.32 -18.52
CA GLU A 121 14.78 -7.24 -17.54
C GLU A 121 13.81 -6.54 -16.60
N ILE A 122 14.13 -5.33 -16.14
CA ILE A 122 13.23 -4.50 -15.34
C ILE A 122 11.94 -4.21 -16.13
N LYS A 123 12.06 -3.80 -17.39
CA LYS A 123 10.89 -3.55 -18.25
C LYS A 123 10.00 -4.80 -18.40
N ARG A 124 10.61 -5.98 -18.60
CA ARG A 124 9.89 -7.26 -18.69
C ARG A 124 9.22 -7.61 -17.37
N SER A 125 9.93 -7.43 -16.26
CA SER A 125 9.45 -7.69 -14.92
C SER A 125 8.25 -6.81 -14.57
N LEU A 126 8.30 -5.51 -14.85
CA LEU A 126 7.15 -4.58 -14.69
C LEU A 126 5.95 -4.99 -15.54
N SER A 127 6.18 -5.42 -16.79
CA SER A 127 5.11 -5.91 -17.66
C SER A 127 4.44 -7.18 -17.11
N ASN A 128 5.24 -8.11 -16.57
CA ASN A 128 4.73 -9.32 -15.93
C ASN A 128 3.93 -9.01 -14.67
N GLY A 129 4.47 -8.14 -13.80
CA GLY A 129 3.80 -7.69 -12.58
C GLY A 129 2.46 -7.02 -12.88
N ARG A 130 2.42 -6.13 -13.88
CA ARG A 130 1.18 -5.50 -14.33
C ARG A 130 0.13 -6.53 -14.76
N ARG A 131 0.53 -7.54 -15.53
CA ARG A 131 -0.37 -8.64 -15.93
C ARG A 131 -0.89 -9.41 -14.73
N PHE A 132 0.00 -9.73 -13.76
CA PHE A 132 -0.38 -10.40 -12.51
C PHE A 132 -1.41 -9.58 -11.73
N ILE A 133 -1.15 -8.30 -11.45
CA ILE A 133 -2.06 -7.44 -10.67
C ILE A 133 -3.43 -7.35 -11.35
N ARG A 134 -3.50 -7.19 -12.67
CA ARG A 134 -4.77 -7.23 -13.40
C ARG A 134 -5.51 -8.56 -13.24
N SER A 135 -4.79 -9.69 -13.25
CA SER A 135 -5.38 -11.02 -13.19
C SER A 135 -6.03 -11.36 -11.84
N ILE A 136 -5.60 -10.70 -10.78
CA ILE A 136 -6.11 -10.92 -9.42
C ILE A 136 -7.11 -9.82 -8.98
N GLN A 137 -7.45 -8.86 -9.87
CA GLN A 137 -8.50 -7.90 -9.59
C GLN A 137 -9.85 -8.61 -9.47
N ARG A 138 -10.60 -8.27 -8.43
CA ARG A 138 -11.94 -8.80 -8.20
C ARG A 138 -12.96 -8.18 -9.17
N PRO A 139 -14.11 -8.82 -9.37
CA PRO A 139 -15.16 -8.30 -10.25
C PRO A 139 -15.67 -6.91 -9.86
N ASP A 140 -15.66 -6.59 -8.57
CA ASP A 140 -16.05 -5.28 -8.00
C ASP A 140 -14.99 -4.17 -8.19
N GLY A 141 -13.83 -4.50 -8.74
CA GLY A 141 -12.74 -3.56 -8.98
C GLY A 141 -11.68 -3.52 -7.86
N SER A 142 -11.92 -4.19 -6.73
CA SER A 142 -11.00 -4.23 -5.60
C SER A 142 -9.93 -5.32 -5.72
N TRP A 143 -8.97 -5.31 -4.77
CA TRP A 143 -8.04 -6.39 -4.49
C TRP A 143 -8.15 -6.82 -3.04
N TYR A 144 -7.79 -8.06 -2.75
CA TYR A 144 -7.76 -8.61 -1.40
C TYR A 144 -6.41 -8.35 -0.74
N GLY A 145 -6.43 -7.78 0.48
CA GLY A 145 -5.25 -7.48 1.30
C GLY A 145 -4.91 -8.58 2.28
N SER A 146 -3.63 -8.89 2.43
CA SER A 146 -3.14 -9.94 3.30
C SER A 146 -2.54 -9.42 4.62
N TRP A 147 -2.12 -8.15 4.67
CA TRP A 147 -1.51 -7.54 5.86
C TRP A 147 -2.23 -6.28 6.38
N GLY A 148 -3.18 -5.77 5.64
CA GLY A 148 -4.06 -4.68 6.06
C GLY A 148 -5.51 -5.02 5.78
N VAL A 149 -6.42 -4.42 6.56
CA VAL A 149 -7.86 -4.55 6.41
C VAL A 149 -8.34 -3.65 5.28
N CYS A 150 -8.94 -4.17 4.33
CA CYS A 150 -8.67 -5.35 3.53
C CYS A 150 -8.71 -4.91 2.07
N PHE A 151 -9.93 -4.62 1.55
CA PHE A 151 -10.11 -4.23 0.15
C PHE A 151 -9.70 -2.78 -0.11
N THR A 152 -9.98 -1.86 0.83
CA THR A 152 -9.52 -0.46 0.74
C THR A 152 -7.99 -0.39 0.70
N TYR A 153 -7.34 -1.11 1.60
CA TYR A 153 -5.88 -1.23 1.69
C TYR A 153 -5.27 -1.81 0.42
N ALA A 154 -5.75 -2.96 -0.03
CA ALA A 154 -5.19 -3.66 -1.18
C ALA A 154 -5.46 -2.95 -2.50
N THR A 155 -6.58 -2.25 -2.62
CA THR A 155 -6.90 -1.46 -3.81
C THR A 155 -5.93 -0.28 -3.97
N TRP A 156 -5.50 0.33 -2.86
CA TRP A 156 -4.42 1.32 -2.92
C TRP A 156 -3.14 0.71 -3.52
N PHE A 157 -2.69 -0.45 -3.03
CA PHE A 157 -1.52 -1.12 -3.60
C PHE A 157 -1.72 -1.43 -5.09
N GLY A 158 -2.86 -2.02 -5.44
CA GLY A 158 -3.16 -2.39 -6.82
C GLY A 158 -3.06 -1.21 -7.78
N VAL A 159 -3.69 -0.09 -7.45
CA VAL A 159 -3.66 1.12 -8.27
C VAL A 159 -2.25 1.73 -8.32
N GLU A 160 -1.59 1.92 -7.17
CA GLU A 160 -0.23 2.49 -7.13
C GLU A 160 0.78 1.65 -7.95
N GLY A 161 0.72 0.32 -7.81
CA GLY A 161 1.58 -0.59 -8.57
C GLY A 161 1.33 -0.54 -10.08
N LEU A 162 0.08 -0.55 -10.49
CA LEU A 162 -0.30 -0.48 -11.90
C LEU A 162 0.12 0.84 -12.53
N MET A 163 -0.18 1.97 -11.88
CA MET A 163 0.18 3.30 -12.36
C MET A 163 1.71 3.47 -12.44
N SER A 164 2.45 2.97 -11.45
CA SER A 164 3.92 2.99 -11.47
C SER A 164 4.50 2.20 -12.66
N ALA A 165 3.82 1.14 -13.08
CA ALA A 165 4.20 0.32 -14.23
C ALA A 165 3.68 0.84 -15.58
N GLY A 166 3.07 2.02 -15.60
CA GLY A 166 2.58 2.67 -16.81
C GLY A 166 1.24 2.11 -17.30
N GLU A 167 0.35 1.76 -16.38
CA GLU A 167 -1.05 1.49 -16.73
C GLU A 167 -1.73 2.77 -17.20
N PRO A 168 -2.49 2.75 -18.31
CA PRO A 168 -3.26 3.92 -18.73
C PRO A 168 -4.27 4.36 -17.65
N VAL A 169 -4.42 5.67 -17.46
CA VAL A 169 -5.35 6.28 -16.50
C VAL A 169 -6.79 5.81 -16.75
N GLU A 170 -7.20 5.73 -18.01
CA GLU A 170 -8.55 5.35 -18.44
C GLU A 170 -8.73 3.82 -18.55
N SER A 171 -7.74 3.03 -18.14
CA SER A 171 -7.86 1.57 -18.25
C SER A 171 -9.05 1.07 -17.44
N PRO A 172 -9.79 0.06 -17.95
CA PRO A 172 -10.93 -0.52 -17.21
C PRO A 172 -10.55 -1.01 -15.80
N THR A 173 -9.31 -1.41 -15.60
CA THR A 173 -8.80 -1.86 -14.31
C THR A 173 -8.73 -0.70 -13.31
N ILE A 174 -8.19 0.46 -13.72
CA ILE A 174 -8.10 1.65 -12.86
C ILE A 174 -9.49 2.23 -12.62
N THR A 175 -10.31 2.37 -13.67
CA THR A 175 -11.67 2.90 -13.54
C THR A 175 -12.53 2.09 -12.57
N LYS A 176 -12.52 0.76 -12.67
CA LYS A 176 -13.24 -0.11 -11.71
C LYS A 176 -12.76 0.08 -10.27
N ALA A 177 -11.46 0.25 -10.07
CA ALA A 177 -10.91 0.48 -8.74
C ALA A 177 -11.34 1.83 -8.15
N VAL A 178 -11.37 2.87 -8.98
CA VAL A 178 -11.88 4.20 -8.59
C VAL A 178 -13.37 4.13 -8.28
N ASP A 179 -14.17 3.48 -9.13
CA ASP A 179 -15.62 3.33 -8.91
C ASP A 179 -15.91 2.52 -7.64
N PHE A 180 -15.11 1.48 -7.37
CA PHE A 180 -15.18 0.76 -6.09
C PHE A 180 -14.96 1.72 -4.90
N MET A 181 -13.91 2.54 -4.92
CA MET A 181 -13.66 3.51 -3.83
C MET A 181 -14.78 4.52 -3.68
N LEU A 182 -15.27 5.09 -4.78
CA LEU A 182 -16.35 6.07 -4.74
C LEU A 182 -17.64 5.47 -4.16
N SER A 183 -17.97 4.22 -4.51
CA SER A 183 -19.15 3.52 -4.01
C SER A 183 -19.10 3.21 -2.51
N ARG A 184 -17.93 3.29 -1.88
CA ARG A 184 -17.68 2.96 -0.47
C ARG A 184 -17.45 4.18 0.41
N GLN A 185 -17.55 5.39 -0.15
CA GLN A 185 -17.44 6.61 0.67
C GLN A 185 -18.70 6.81 1.50
N ASN A 186 -18.54 6.93 2.81
CA ASN A 186 -19.63 7.18 3.75
C ASN A 186 -20.13 8.63 3.65
N ALA A 187 -21.35 8.88 4.14
CA ALA A 187 -21.98 10.21 4.12
C ALA A 187 -21.15 11.31 4.82
N ASN A 188 -20.34 10.94 5.81
CA ASN A 188 -19.44 11.86 6.51
C ASN A 188 -18.15 12.18 5.74
N GLY A 189 -17.95 11.60 4.56
CA GLY A 189 -16.81 11.82 3.68
C GLY A 189 -15.62 10.88 3.90
N GLY A 190 -15.64 10.04 4.93
CA GLY A 190 -14.62 9.04 5.20
C GLY A 190 -14.91 7.68 4.58
N TRP A 191 -14.00 6.74 4.80
CA TRP A 191 -14.13 5.32 4.46
C TRP A 191 -13.85 4.47 5.68
N GLY A 192 -14.46 3.30 5.73
CA GLY A 192 -14.21 2.32 6.78
C GLY A 192 -14.59 0.92 6.34
N GLU A 193 -13.90 -0.05 6.91
CA GLU A 193 -14.05 -1.47 6.59
C GLU A 193 -13.81 -2.31 7.84
N SER A 194 -14.61 -3.35 8.03
CA SER A 194 -14.45 -4.29 9.15
C SER A 194 -13.31 -5.27 8.89
N TYR A 195 -12.58 -5.67 9.94
CA TYR A 195 -11.58 -6.73 9.85
C TYR A 195 -12.18 -8.08 9.41
N LEU A 196 -13.47 -8.30 9.59
CA LEU A 196 -14.19 -9.48 9.10
C LEU A 196 -14.09 -9.63 7.57
N ALA A 197 -13.92 -8.51 6.85
CA ALA A 197 -13.66 -8.55 5.42
C ALA A 197 -12.42 -9.40 5.06
N SER A 198 -11.41 -9.41 5.92
CA SER A 198 -10.22 -10.26 5.76
C SER A 198 -10.51 -11.73 6.01
N VAL A 199 -11.34 -12.03 7.02
CA VAL A 199 -11.71 -13.39 7.40
C VAL A 199 -12.57 -14.05 6.33
N ASP A 200 -13.62 -13.34 5.90
CA ASP A 200 -14.65 -13.86 4.98
C ASP A 200 -14.26 -13.73 3.51
N LYS A 201 -13.16 -13.01 3.22
CA LYS A 201 -12.73 -12.64 1.86
C LYS A 201 -13.85 -11.95 1.06
N GLY A 202 -14.69 -11.19 1.76
CA GLY A 202 -15.82 -10.41 1.23
C GLY A 202 -15.90 -9.05 1.90
N TRP A 203 -16.40 -8.04 1.15
CA TRP A 203 -16.59 -6.71 1.75
C TRP A 203 -17.54 -6.77 2.94
N THR A 204 -17.12 -6.24 4.06
CA THR A 204 -17.95 -6.11 5.28
C THR A 204 -17.80 -4.68 5.77
N GLU A 205 -18.94 -3.99 5.90
CA GLU A 205 -18.97 -2.63 6.43
C GLU A 205 -18.71 -2.61 7.93
N THR A 206 -18.10 -1.54 8.39
CA THR A 206 -17.91 -1.31 9.82
C THR A 206 -19.27 -1.20 10.52
N GLY A 207 -19.40 -1.86 11.67
CA GLY A 207 -20.61 -1.82 12.50
C GLY A 207 -21.67 -2.89 12.20
N VAL A 208 -21.48 -3.75 11.21
CA VAL A 208 -22.45 -4.80 10.84
C VAL A 208 -22.40 -6.01 11.78
N GLN A 209 -21.30 -6.28 12.43
CA GLN A 209 -21.20 -7.28 13.50
C GLN A 209 -20.25 -6.79 14.59
N SER A 210 -20.83 -6.46 15.72
CA SER A 210 -20.12 -5.94 16.85
C SER A 210 -19.27 -6.99 17.56
N LEU A 211 -17.99 -6.91 17.41
CA LEU A 211 -17.22 -6.96 18.65
C LEU A 211 -17.42 -5.58 19.30
N GLN A 212 -17.75 -5.57 20.56
CA GLN A 212 -18.11 -4.37 21.35
C GLN A 212 -17.06 -3.25 21.26
N GLU A 213 -15.83 -3.59 20.85
CA GLU A 213 -14.69 -2.71 20.61
C GLU A 213 -14.73 -2.00 19.25
N GLU A 214 -15.27 -2.61 18.19
CA GLU A 214 -15.43 -1.95 16.89
C GLU A 214 -16.52 -0.88 16.94
N VAL A 215 -17.58 -1.09 17.71
CA VAL A 215 -18.71 -0.13 17.84
C VAL A 215 -18.31 1.11 18.62
N SER A 216 -17.45 1.00 19.62
CA SER A 216 -16.99 2.15 20.41
C SER A 216 -15.99 3.03 19.64
N ALA A 217 -15.23 2.45 18.71
CA ALA A 217 -14.34 3.20 17.85
C ALA A 217 -15.07 3.95 16.72
N LEU A 218 -16.36 3.65 16.49
CA LEU A 218 -17.12 4.08 15.33
C LEU A 218 -18.18 5.15 15.61
N GLY A 219 -18.01 5.95 16.64
CA GLY A 219 -18.76 7.22 16.79
C GLY A 219 -18.70 8.14 15.55
N ASN A 220 -17.97 7.69 14.52
CA ASN A 220 -17.66 8.37 13.26
C ASN A 220 -18.49 7.85 12.07
N GLY A 221 -19.63 7.22 12.29
CA GLY A 221 -20.50 6.76 11.19
C GLY A 221 -19.86 5.70 10.28
N GLY A 222 -19.08 4.78 10.85
CA GLY A 222 -18.45 3.69 10.12
C GLY A 222 -17.15 4.05 9.39
N SER A 223 -16.60 5.26 9.57
CA SER A 223 -15.37 5.71 8.89
C SER A 223 -14.18 5.70 9.84
N GLY A 224 -13.02 5.27 9.33
CA GLY A 224 -11.74 5.32 10.02
C GLY A 224 -10.71 6.18 9.31
N VAL A 225 -9.81 6.81 10.07
CA VAL A 225 -8.78 7.70 9.52
C VAL A 225 -7.77 6.95 8.65
N VAL A 226 -7.46 5.71 9.00
CA VAL A 226 -6.53 4.86 8.24
C VAL A 226 -7.13 4.46 6.89
N HIS A 227 -8.37 3.93 6.90
CA HIS A 227 -9.08 3.56 5.67
C HIS A 227 -9.31 4.78 4.77
N THR A 228 -9.67 5.93 5.35
CA THR A 228 -9.82 7.18 4.61
C THR A 228 -8.49 7.59 3.97
N GLY A 229 -7.38 7.44 4.69
CA GLY A 229 -6.05 7.67 4.13
C GLY A 229 -5.74 6.79 2.91
N TRP A 230 -5.99 5.47 3.00
CA TRP A 230 -5.79 4.54 1.89
C TRP A 230 -6.69 4.84 0.69
N ALA A 231 -7.97 5.13 0.93
CA ALA A 231 -8.91 5.49 -0.13
C ALA A 231 -8.49 6.77 -0.86
N MET A 232 -8.11 7.81 -0.13
CA MET A 232 -7.59 9.05 -0.72
C MET A 232 -6.31 8.79 -1.53
N LEU A 233 -5.37 8.01 -0.99
CA LEU A 233 -4.14 7.64 -1.70
C LEU A 233 -4.45 6.87 -3.00
N THR A 234 -5.46 5.99 -3.01
CA THR A 234 -5.93 5.30 -4.21
C THR A 234 -6.43 6.28 -5.26
N LEU A 235 -7.35 7.17 -4.86
CA LEU A 235 -7.96 8.15 -5.76
C LEU A 235 -6.92 9.13 -6.33
N ILE A 236 -5.95 9.55 -5.53
CA ILE A 236 -4.85 10.41 -5.98
C ILE A 236 -3.95 9.65 -6.96
N ALA A 237 -3.56 8.41 -6.63
CA ALA A 237 -2.67 7.61 -7.47
C ALA A 237 -3.29 7.22 -8.82
N SER A 238 -4.61 7.16 -8.91
CA SER A 238 -5.32 6.87 -10.16
C SER A 238 -5.18 7.95 -11.22
N GLU A 239 -4.84 9.18 -10.82
CA GLU A 239 -4.78 10.39 -11.67
C GLU A 239 -6.12 10.75 -12.34
N GLN A 240 -7.22 9.99 -12.12
CA GLN A 240 -8.55 10.28 -12.69
C GLN A 240 -9.19 11.55 -12.11
N TRP A 241 -8.64 12.12 -11.05
CA TRP A 241 -9.07 13.42 -10.51
C TRP A 241 -8.86 14.57 -11.50
N GLU A 242 -8.01 14.40 -12.53
CA GLU A 242 -7.80 15.42 -13.57
C GLU A 242 -9.09 15.66 -14.37
N ASP A 243 -9.82 14.59 -14.72
CA ASP A 243 -10.99 14.64 -15.59
C ASP A 243 -12.32 14.35 -14.87
N ARG A 244 -12.28 13.76 -13.67
CA ARG A 244 -13.48 13.31 -12.92
C ARG A 244 -13.78 14.23 -11.73
N GLU A 245 -14.92 14.94 -11.80
CA GLU A 245 -15.40 15.80 -10.72
C GLU A 245 -15.82 15.02 -9.48
N ASP A 246 -16.43 13.84 -9.64
CA ASP A 246 -16.82 12.97 -8.53
C ASP A 246 -15.61 12.50 -7.71
N VAL A 247 -14.46 12.25 -8.38
CA VAL A 247 -13.20 11.93 -7.70
C VAL A 247 -12.67 13.12 -6.91
N ARG A 248 -12.70 14.33 -7.51
CA ARG A 248 -12.29 15.57 -6.81
C ARG A 248 -13.17 15.82 -5.58
N LEU A 249 -14.48 15.67 -5.72
CA LEU A 249 -15.43 15.83 -4.62
C LEU A 249 -15.19 14.81 -3.50
N ALA A 250 -14.92 13.54 -3.85
CA ALA A 250 -14.62 12.50 -2.88
C ALA A 250 -13.32 12.78 -2.11
N LEU A 251 -12.28 13.23 -2.79
CA LEU A 251 -11.01 13.64 -2.18
C LEU A 251 -11.20 14.83 -1.23
N TRP A 252 -11.96 15.84 -1.65
CA TRP A 252 -12.29 16.99 -0.81
C TRP A 252 -13.02 16.57 0.47
N LYS A 253 -14.08 15.76 0.36
CA LYS A 253 -14.83 15.23 1.52
C LYS A 253 -13.93 14.41 2.45
N GLY A 254 -13.05 13.55 1.89
CA GLY A 254 -12.11 12.77 2.68
C GLY A 254 -11.10 13.64 3.43
N SER A 255 -10.62 14.70 2.80
CA SER A 255 -9.71 15.66 3.44
C SER A 255 -10.38 16.40 4.60
N LEU A 256 -11.66 16.79 4.44
CA LEU A 256 -12.43 17.40 5.53
C LEU A 256 -12.63 16.43 6.69
N PHE A 257 -12.94 15.15 6.40
CA PHE A 257 -13.07 14.12 7.41
C PHE A 257 -11.77 13.98 8.21
N LEU A 258 -10.63 13.79 7.56
CA LEU A 258 -9.33 13.63 8.24
C LEU A 258 -8.99 14.85 9.10
N ARG A 259 -9.20 16.05 8.59
CA ARG A 259 -8.96 17.31 9.35
C ARG A 259 -9.88 17.44 10.55
N LYS A 260 -11.16 17.08 10.42
CA LYS A 260 -12.14 17.10 11.52
C LYS A 260 -11.76 16.11 12.64
N MET A 261 -11.19 14.95 12.26
CA MET A 261 -10.80 13.92 13.21
C MET A 261 -9.43 14.13 13.86
N GLN A 262 -8.68 15.14 13.39
CA GLN A 262 -7.38 15.46 13.97
C GLN A 262 -7.52 16.06 15.36
N LEU A 263 -6.75 15.52 16.30
CA LEU A 263 -6.71 16.01 17.67
C LEU A 263 -5.95 17.34 17.78
N PRO A 264 -6.20 18.15 18.81
CA PRO A 264 -5.49 19.42 19.01
C PRO A 264 -3.96 19.29 19.06
N ARG A 265 -3.45 18.13 19.47
CA ARG A 265 -2.00 17.83 19.50
C ARG A 265 -1.42 17.42 18.14
N GLY A 266 -2.25 17.33 17.09
CA GLY A 266 -1.83 17.09 15.72
C GLY A 266 -1.86 15.64 15.25
N ASP A 267 -2.10 14.67 16.14
CA ASP A 267 -2.29 13.25 15.80
C ASP A 267 -3.79 12.88 15.69
N TRP A 268 -4.07 11.59 15.53
CA TRP A 268 -5.43 11.02 15.50
C TRP A 268 -5.60 9.97 16.57
N GLU A 269 -6.85 9.73 16.99
CA GLU A 269 -7.15 8.63 17.91
C GLU A 269 -6.80 7.27 17.30
N GLN A 270 -6.48 6.31 18.19
CA GLN A 270 -6.31 4.93 17.80
C GLN A 270 -7.69 4.34 17.55
N GLU A 271 -7.94 3.97 16.33
CA GLU A 271 -9.14 3.25 15.89
C GLU A 271 -8.90 1.74 15.93
N GLY A 272 -9.92 0.96 15.58
CA GLY A 272 -9.93 -0.47 15.66
C GLY A 272 -8.83 -1.21 14.87
N ILE A 273 -9.08 -2.44 14.53
CA ILE A 273 -8.13 -3.31 13.85
C ILE A 273 -7.99 -2.88 12.39
N THR A 274 -6.79 -2.44 12.00
CA THR A 274 -6.47 -2.05 10.63
C THR A 274 -5.41 -2.94 9.98
N GLY A 275 -4.74 -3.77 10.77
CA GLY A 275 -3.81 -4.78 10.29
C GLY A 275 -4.38 -6.19 10.42
N VAL A 276 -3.89 -7.07 9.60
CA VAL A 276 -4.24 -8.50 9.66
C VAL A 276 -3.01 -9.33 9.31
N PHE A 277 -2.89 -10.49 9.93
CA PHE A 277 -1.88 -11.48 9.61
C PHE A 277 -2.53 -12.82 9.36
N ASN A 278 -2.17 -13.43 8.23
CA ASN A 278 -2.67 -14.74 7.84
C ASN A 278 -4.19 -14.89 7.99
N ARG A 279 -4.93 -13.92 7.43
CA ARG A 279 -6.38 -13.90 7.27
C ARG A 279 -7.17 -13.57 8.52
N SER A 280 -6.85 -14.11 9.69
CA SER A 280 -7.72 -14.08 10.87
C SER A 280 -7.11 -13.41 12.10
N THR A 281 -5.80 -13.17 12.13
CA THR A 281 -5.17 -12.50 13.26
C THR A 281 -5.19 -11.00 13.06
N GLY A 282 -6.08 -10.31 13.79
CA GLY A 282 -6.17 -8.86 13.78
C GLY A 282 -4.98 -8.20 14.50
N ILE A 283 -4.45 -7.14 13.91
CA ILE A 283 -3.30 -6.39 14.45
C ILE A 283 -3.63 -4.91 14.46
N THR A 284 -3.34 -4.24 15.59
CA THR A 284 -3.42 -2.80 15.71
C THR A 284 -2.03 -2.19 15.51
N TYR A 285 -1.83 -1.52 14.36
CA TYR A 285 -0.60 -0.78 14.09
C TYR A 285 -0.75 0.67 14.52
N THR A 286 -0.20 1.02 15.67
CA THR A 286 -0.32 2.36 16.27
C THR A 286 0.19 3.49 15.36
N SER A 287 1.20 3.24 14.56
CA SER A 287 1.76 4.24 13.63
C SER A 287 0.84 4.55 12.44
N TYR A 288 -0.07 3.64 12.07
CA TYR A 288 -0.92 3.80 10.89
C TYR A 288 -1.83 5.03 10.99
N ARG A 289 -2.37 5.31 12.19
CA ARG A 289 -3.22 6.47 12.47
C ARG A 289 -2.55 7.83 12.17
N ASN A 290 -1.22 7.88 12.14
CA ASN A 290 -0.47 9.10 11.81
C ASN A 290 0.11 9.05 10.40
N VAL A 291 0.69 7.93 10.01
CA VAL A 291 1.37 7.80 8.72
C VAL A 291 0.42 8.04 7.56
N TYR A 292 -0.71 7.33 7.51
CA TYR A 292 -1.60 7.38 6.35
C TYR A 292 -2.39 8.68 6.23
N PRO A 293 -2.96 9.27 7.31
CA PRO A 293 -3.61 10.56 7.22
C PRO A 293 -2.65 11.69 6.78
N ILE A 294 -1.45 11.74 7.37
CA ILE A 294 -0.44 12.75 7.00
C ILE A 294 -0.02 12.58 5.55
N TRP A 295 0.23 11.35 5.12
CA TRP A 295 0.62 11.07 3.72
C TRP A 295 -0.48 11.43 2.74
N ALA A 296 -1.73 11.04 3.03
CA ALA A 296 -2.89 11.35 2.19
C ALA A 296 -3.12 12.86 2.08
N LEU A 297 -3.10 13.59 3.20
CA LEU A 297 -3.27 15.05 3.22
C LEU A 297 -2.11 15.76 2.50
N GLY A 298 -0.87 15.31 2.68
CA GLY A 298 0.29 15.88 1.99
C GLY A 298 0.26 15.64 0.47
N LYS A 299 -0.17 14.45 0.01
CA LYS A 299 -0.38 14.18 -1.42
C LYS A 299 -1.57 15.01 -1.95
N TYR A 300 -2.67 15.11 -1.19
CA TYR A 300 -3.84 15.88 -1.58
C TYR A 300 -3.52 17.38 -1.75
N ALA A 301 -2.76 17.99 -0.84
CA ALA A 301 -2.33 19.37 -0.97
C ALA A 301 -1.59 19.61 -2.30
N ARG A 302 -0.63 18.74 -2.65
CA ARG A 302 0.08 18.83 -3.94
C ARG A 302 -0.84 18.61 -5.15
N THR A 303 -1.88 17.80 -5.00
CA THR A 303 -2.89 17.58 -6.05
C THR A 303 -3.71 18.84 -6.26
N VAL A 304 -4.12 19.50 -5.19
CA VAL A 304 -4.84 20.78 -5.24
C VAL A 304 -3.98 21.88 -5.87
N GLU A 305 -2.69 21.97 -5.50
CA GLU A 305 -1.75 22.89 -6.15
C GLU A 305 -1.66 22.68 -7.67
N LYS A 306 -1.70 21.43 -8.12
CA LYS A 306 -1.71 21.12 -9.57
C LYS A 306 -3.04 21.52 -10.23
N MET A 307 -4.18 21.37 -9.54
CA MET A 307 -5.50 21.69 -10.08
C MET A 307 -5.71 23.21 -10.24
N PHE A 308 -5.23 24.01 -9.29
CA PHE A 308 -5.58 25.44 -9.17
C PHE A 308 -4.39 26.38 -9.31
N GLY A 309 -3.16 25.87 -9.44
CA GLY A 309 -1.94 26.68 -9.46
C GLY A 309 -1.46 27.08 -8.06
N SER A 310 -0.18 27.42 -7.94
CA SER A 310 0.46 27.75 -6.64
C SER A 310 0.10 29.16 -6.13
N GLU A 311 -0.56 30.00 -6.91
CA GLU A 311 -0.82 31.41 -6.54
C GLU A 311 -2.03 31.59 -5.60
N GLU A 312 -2.96 30.68 -5.53
CA GLU A 312 -4.17 30.81 -4.70
C GLU A 312 -4.00 30.40 -3.21
N PHE A 313 -2.85 29.84 -2.83
CA PHE A 313 -2.62 29.31 -1.47
C PHE A 313 -1.68 30.16 -0.61
N SER A 314 -1.31 31.36 -1.03
CA SER A 314 -0.45 32.27 -0.26
C SER A 314 -1.21 33.37 0.49
N ALA A 315 -2.51 33.18 0.72
CA ALA A 315 -3.34 34.15 1.49
C ALA A 315 -3.75 33.58 2.85
#